data_cb30737d1899bc1ada6ce2034fd1df30
#
_entry.id   cb30737d1899bc1ada6ce2034fd1df30
#
_cell.length_a   1.000
_cell.length_b   1.000
_cell.length_c   1.000
_cell.angle_alpha   90.00
_cell.angle_beta   90.00
_cell.angle_gamma   90.00
#
_symmetry.space_group_name_H-M   'P 1'
#
loop_
_entity.id
_entity.type
_entity.pdbx_description
1 polymer ?
#
loop_
_entity_poly.entity_id
_entity_poly.type
_entity_poly.pdbx_seq_one_letter_code
_entity_poly.pdbx_strand_id
1 'polypeptide(L)'
;MYPLLFRTVLSRFDPEFAHHAGMAVIRVLGVSPFSWATRALCAPAPGRRVSALGLTFDSPFGVAAGFDKNAVGVRGLAALGFGHVEVGTITAIPQDGNPRPRLFRLVPDRAVINRMGFNNAGADAAAKRLAKLRRRRPRTVIGVNIGKSRVVEVENATADYVASATKLAPLADYLAVNVSSPNTPGLRGLQAVETLAPLLRAVKDAAGSTPLLVKIAPDLPDEEITAI
;
A
#
# COMPACT_ATOMS: atom_id res chain seq x y z
N MET A 1 10.50 6.89 -24.45
CA MET A 1 9.37 7.84 -24.23
C MET A 1 9.29 8.38 -22.81
N TYR A 2 9.20 7.57 -21.75
CA TYR A 2 9.06 8.05 -20.37
C TYR A 2 10.17 9.03 -19.91
N PRO A 3 11.49 8.80 -20.14
CA PRO A 3 12.52 9.75 -19.72
C PRO A 3 12.37 11.14 -20.34
N LEU A 4 11.95 11.21 -21.59
CA LEU A 4 11.71 12.47 -22.27
C LEU A 4 10.48 13.19 -21.66
N LEU A 5 9.36 12.48 -21.53
CA LEU A 5 8.15 13.00 -20.87
C LEU A 5 8.44 13.49 -19.45
N PHE A 6 9.23 12.74 -18.70
CA PHE A 6 9.61 13.14 -17.34
C PHE A 6 10.42 14.45 -17.36
N ARG A 7 11.47 14.52 -18.19
CA ARG A 7 12.37 15.70 -18.25
C ARG A 7 11.67 16.96 -18.78
N THR A 8 10.77 16.83 -19.73
CA THR A 8 10.13 17.98 -20.39
C THR A 8 8.85 18.44 -19.71
N VAL A 9 8.11 17.54 -19.09
CA VAL A 9 6.77 17.83 -18.55
C VAL A 9 6.71 17.54 -17.04
N LEU A 10 6.85 16.26 -16.64
CA LEU A 10 6.52 15.85 -15.27
C LEU A 10 7.45 16.45 -14.21
N SER A 11 8.72 16.70 -14.55
CA SER A 11 9.69 17.31 -13.62
C SER A 11 9.37 18.75 -13.26
N ARG A 12 8.57 19.44 -14.06
CA ARG A 12 8.19 20.86 -13.84
C ARG A 12 7.00 21.03 -12.89
N PHE A 13 6.27 19.97 -12.63
CA PHE A 13 5.12 19.99 -11.71
C PHE A 13 5.53 19.53 -10.32
N ASP A 14 4.77 19.99 -9.31
CA ASP A 14 4.87 19.43 -7.96
C ASP A 14 4.75 17.91 -7.99
N PRO A 15 5.59 17.16 -7.25
CA PRO A 15 5.60 15.70 -7.28
C PRO A 15 4.28 15.06 -6.87
N GLU A 16 3.60 15.63 -5.87
CA GLU A 16 2.32 15.10 -5.38
C GLU A 16 1.18 15.38 -6.38
N PHE A 17 1.20 16.55 -7.03
CA PHE A 17 0.29 16.85 -8.14
C PHE A 17 0.47 15.88 -9.31
N ALA A 18 1.72 15.64 -9.73
CA ALA A 18 2.02 14.69 -10.81
C ALA A 18 1.58 13.27 -10.47
N HIS A 19 1.71 12.84 -9.19
CA HIS A 19 1.17 11.57 -8.70
C HIS A 19 -0.36 11.52 -8.84
N HIS A 20 -1.07 12.56 -8.42
CA HIS A 20 -2.53 12.59 -8.55
C HIS A 20 -3.00 12.56 -10.00
N ALA A 21 -2.32 13.27 -10.90
CA ALA A 21 -2.60 13.23 -12.34
C ALA A 21 -2.36 11.82 -12.91
N GLY A 22 -1.24 11.18 -12.55
CA GLY A 22 -0.95 9.79 -12.93
C GLY A 22 -2.01 8.80 -12.41
N MET A 23 -2.45 8.96 -11.16
CA MET A 23 -3.53 8.16 -10.58
C MET A 23 -4.86 8.35 -11.30
N ALA A 24 -5.18 9.57 -11.76
CA ALA A 24 -6.37 9.80 -12.57
C ALA A 24 -6.32 9.02 -13.89
N VAL A 25 -5.19 9.05 -14.58
CA VAL A 25 -4.96 8.24 -15.80
C VAL A 25 -5.12 6.74 -15.49
N ILE A 26 -4.45 6.24 -14.45
CA ILE A 26 -4.52 4.82 -14.04
C ILE A 26 -5.98 4.42 -13.76
N ARG A 27 -6.77 5.26 -13.13
CA ARG A 27 -8.20 4.99 -12.89
C ARG A 27 -8.98 4.85 -14.19
N VAL A 28 -8.72 5.69 -15.19
CA VAL A 28 -9.34 5.60 -16.53
C VAL A 28 -8.94 4.29 -17.21
N LEU A 29 -7.65 3.91 -17.16
CA LEU A 29 -7.16 2.63 -17.69
C LEU A 29 -7.83 1.40 -17.05
N GLY A 30 -8.39 1.55 -15.85
CA GLY A 30 -9.17 0.51 -15.15
C GLY A 30 -10.63 0.39 -15.57
N VAL A 31 -11.13 1.25 -16.48
CA VAL A 31 -12.53 1.28 -16.93
C VAL A 31 -12.64 0.75 -18.36
N SER A 32 -13.71 -0.02 -18.66
CA SER A 32 -14.02 -0.47 -20.02
C SER A 32 -14.40 0.75 -20.92
N PRO A 33 -13.97 0.77 -22.19
CA PRO A 33 -13.21 -0.26 -22.92
C PRO A 33 -11.68 -0.21 -22.69
N PHE A 34 -11.15 0.86 -22.08
CA PHE A 34 -9.70 1.07 -21.91
C PHE A 34 -9.03 -0.09 -21.16
N SER A 35 -9.70 -0.65 -20.14
CA SER A 35 -9.13 -1.76 -19.36
C SER A 35 -8.91 -3.03 -20.19
N TRP A 36 -9.69 -3.26 -21.21
CA TRP A 36 -9.49 -4.36 -22.15
C TRP A 36 -8.24 -4.12 -23.01
N ALA A 37 -8.13 -2.96 -23.63
CA ALA A 37 -6.97 -2.59 -24.44
C ALA A 37 -5.68 -2.59 -23.62
N THR A 38 -5.70 -2.00 -22.42
CA THR A 38 -4.54 -1.97 -21.52
C THR A 38 -4.08 -3.38 -21.16
N ARG A 39 -5.00 -4.29 -20.82
CA ARG A 39 -4.66 -5.69 -20.53
C ARG A 39 -4.07 -6.41 -21.74
N ALA A 40 -4.61 -6.20 -22.93
CA ALA A 40 -4.07 -6.80 -24.14
C ALA A 40 -2.61 -6.39 -24.42
N LEU A 41 -2.27 -5.12 -24.11
CA LEU A 41 -0.94 -4.56 -24.31
C LEU A 41 0.05 -4.88 -23.18
N CYS A 42 -0.44 -5.00 -21.93
CA CYS A 42 0.39 -5.09 -20.73
C CYS A 42 0.29 -6.44 -20.00
N ALA A 43 -0.38 -7.44 -20.57
CA ALA A 43 -0.49 -8.76 -19.95
C ALA A 43 0.90 -9.35 -19.66
N PRO A 44 1.13 -9.92 -18.46
CA PRO A 44 2.37 -10.62 -18.17
C PRO A 44 2.61 -11.75 -19.17
N ALA A 45 3.87 -11.98 -19.53
CA ALA A 45 4.24 -13.10 -20.39
C ALA A 45 3.81 -14.43 -19.74
N PRO A 46 3.38 -15.43 -20.53
CA PRO A 46 3.06 -16.77 -20.03
C PRO A 46 4.21 -17.36 -19.21
N GLY A 47 3.89 -18.14 -18.17
CA GLY A 47 4.89 -18.82 -17.33
C GLY A 47 5.53 -17.93 -16.25
N ARG A 48 5.05 -16.70 -16.04
CA ARG A 48 5.55 -15.77 -15.01
C ARG A 48 4.80 -15.84 -13.68
N ARG A 49 3.88 -16.79 -13.53
CA ARG A 49 3.12 -16.97 -12.28
C ARG A 49 4.02 -17.40 -11.14
N VAL A 50 3.75 -16.87 -9.97
CA VAL A 50 4.43 -17.21 -8.71
C VAL A 50 3.39 -17.60 -7.68
N SER A 51 3.66 -18.65 -6.90
CA SER A 51 2.82 -19.04 -5.76
C SER A 51 3.53 -18.73 -4.46
N ALA A 52 2.87 -17.97 -3.58
CA ALA A 52 3.36 -17.64 -2.25
C ALA A 52 2.16 -17.36 -1.32
N LEU A 53 2.29 -17.60 -0.02
CA LEU A 53 1.25 -17.35 0.98
C LEU A 53 -0.08 -18.07 0.70
N GLY A 54 -0.07 -19.18 -0.01
CA GLY A 54 -1.29 -19.86 -0.49
C GLY A 54 -2.01 -19.11 -1.62
N LEU A 55 -1.41 -18.04 -2.17
CA LEU A 55 -1.94 -17.22 -3.25
C LEU A 55 -1.18 -17.46 -4.55
N THR A 56 -1.85 -17.21 -5.68
CA THR A 56 -1.22 -17.23 -7.00
C THR A 56 -1.16 -15.84 -7.58
N PHE A 57 0.03 -15.38 -7.90
CA PHE A 57 0.31 -14.08 -8.50
C PHE A 57 0.55 -14.26 -10.01
N ASP A 58 -0.16 -13.52 -10.85
CA ASP A 58 0.01 -13.60 -12.31
C ASP A 58 1.36 -13.02 -12.79
N SER A 59 2.05 -12.24 -11.93
CA SER A 59 3.38 -11.68 -12.18
C SER A 59 4.14 -11.58 -10.85
N PRO A 60 5.47 -11.78 -10.82
CA PRO A 60 6.29 -11.52 -9.63
C PRO A 60 6.40 -10.04 -9.27
N PHE A 61 6.02 -9.15 -10.19
CA PHE A 61 6.05 -7.71 -9.96
C PHE A 61 4.70 -7.21 -9.46
N GLY A 62 4.74 -6.41 -8.40
CA GLY A 62 3.56 -5.77 -7.82
C GLY A 62 3.80 -4.31 -7.47
N VAL A 63 2.74 -3.64 -7.06
CA VAL A 63 2.79 -2.26 -6.58
C VAL A 63 2.78 -2.27 -5.06
N ALA A 64 3.81 -1.70 -4.45
CA ALA A 64 3.94 -1.58 -3.01
C ALA A 64 3.01 -0.49 -2.43
N ALA A 65 2.71 -0.60 -1.14
CA ALA A 65 2.02 0.44 -0.40
C ALA A 65 2.72 1.80 -0.50
N GLY A 66 1.93 2.87 -0.43
CA GLY A 66 2.40 4.25 -0.61
C GLY A 66 2.02 4.85 -1.96
N PHE A 67 1.78 4.02 -2.98
CA PHE A 67 1.33 4.48 -4.29
C PHE A 67 -0.18 4.68 -4.34
N ASP A 68 -0.98 3.65 -4.13
CA ASP A 68 -2.45 3.77 -3.99
C ASP A 68 -2.87 3.73 -2.52
N LYS A 69 -2.83 4.87 -1.86
CA LYS A 69 -3.12 4.99 -0.42
C LYS A 69 -4.59 4.80 -0.06
N ASN A 70 -5.48 4.79 -1.05
CA ASN A 70 -6.93 4.86 -0.84
C ASN A 70 -7.72 3.77 -1.59
N ALA A 71 -7.06 2.79 -2.19
CA ALA A 71 -7.68 1.74 -3.01
C ALA A 71 -8.53 2.30 -4.16
N VAL A 72 -8.03 3.32 -4.86
CA VAL A 72 -8.75 3.98 -5.97
C VAL A 72 -8.27 3.54 -7.35
N GLY A 73 -7.03 3.04 -7.46
CA GLY A 73 -6.36 2.70 -8.71
C GLY A 73 -6.20 1.21 -9.00
N VAL A 74 -6.63 0.32 -8.10
CA VAL A 74 -6.38 -1.12 -8.15
C VAL A 74 -6.70 -1.74 -9.52
N ARG A 75 -7.85 -1.38 -10.12
CA ARG A 75 -8.27 -1.92 -11.43
C ARG A 75 -7.33 -1.50 -12.57
N GLY A 76 -6.88 -0.27 -12.55
CA GLY A 76 -5.94 0.24 -13.56
C GLY A 76 -4.56 -0.37 -13.42
N LEU A 77 -4.07 -0.49 -12.18
CA LEU A 77 -2.81 -1.16 -11.87
C LEU A 77 -2.84 -2.63 -12.29
N ALA A 78 -3.94 -3.34 -11.98
CA ALA A 78 -4.14 -4.70 -12.46
C ALA A 78 -4.19 -4.80 -13.99
N ALA A 79 -4.79 -3.83 -14.67
CA ALA A 79 -4.81 -3.78 -16.14
C ALA A 79 -3.41 -3.55 -16.74
N LEU A 80 -2.52 -2.85 -16.03
CA LEU A 80 -1.12 -2.66 -16.39
C LEU A 80 -0.24 -3.90 -16.16
N GLY A 81 -0.81 -5.02 -15.70
CA GLY A 81 -0.09 -6.30 -15.61
C GLY A 81 0.63 -6.54 -14.27
N PHE A 82 0.40 -5.74 -13.24
CA PHE A 82 0.92 -6.02 -11.91
C PHE A 82 0.24 -7.25 -11.30
N GLY A 83 1.02 -8.20 -10.80
CA GLY A 83 0.54 -9.44 -10.18
C GLY A 83 -0.16 -9.22 -8.85
N HIS A 84 0.23 -8.18 -8.12
CA HIS A 84 -0.47 -7.72 -6.92
C HIS A 84 -0.45 -6.20 -6.79
N VAL A 85 -1.40 -5.69 -6.02
CA VAL A 85 -1.47 -4.28 -5.66
C VAL A 85 -1.64 -4.20 -4.15
N GLU A 86 -0.62 -3.72 -3.44
CA GLU A 86 -0.70 -3.42 -2.03
C GLU A 86 -1.16 -1.96 -1.86
N VAL A 87 -2.39 -1.80 -1.38
CA VAL A 87 -2.98 -0.47 -1.12
C VAL A 87 -2.64 0.00 0.29
N GLY A 88 -2.55 1.29 0.49
CA GLY A 88 -2.26 1.88 1.81
C GLY A 88 -0.96 2.70 1.80
N THR A 89 -0.40 3.03 2.97
CA THR A 89 -0.86 2.59 4.30
C THR A 89 -2.19 3.24 4.64
N ILE A 90 -3.11 2.42 5.13
CA ILE A 90 -4.44 2.83 5.60
C ILE A 90 -4.42 2.84 7.14
N THR A 91 -4.97 3.88 7.74
CA THR A 91 -5.14 4.01 9.19
C THR A 91 -6.62 3.86 9.57
N ALA A 92 -6.91 3.48 10.80
CA ALA A 92 -8.30 3.35 11.26
C ALA A 92 -9.06 4.68 11.10
N ILE A 93 -8.41 5.77 11.48
CA ILE A 93 -8.92 7.13 11.40
C ILE A 93 -8.34 7.81 10.16
N PRO A 94 -9.15 8.56 9.35
CA PRO A 94 -8.63 9.33 8.23
C PRO A 94 -7.66 10.41 8.70
N GLN A 95 -6.62 10.68 7.90
CA GLN A 95 -5.64 11.72 8.23
C GLN A 95 -5.02 12.34 6.98
N ASP A 96 -4.72 13.64 7.05
CA ASP A 96 -4.13 14.41 5.94
C ASP A 96 -2.63 14.13 5.75
N GLY A 97 -1.99 13.55 6.76
CA GLY A 97 -0.53 13.36 6.80
C GLY A 97 0.22 14.61 7.24
N ASN A 98 1.49 14.69 6.89
CA ASN A 98 2.35 15.83 7.24
C ASN A 98 2.06 17.06 6.36
N PRO A 99 2.37 18.28 6.83
CA PRO A 99 2.25 19.51 6.04
C PRO A 99 3.05 19.46 4.74
N ARG A 100 2.53 20.09 3.70
CA ARG A 100 3.22 20.25 2.41
C ARG A 100 4.21 21.45 2.47
N PRO A 101 5.31 21.40 1.67
CA PRO A 101 5.72 20.33 0.76
C PRO A 101 6.28 19.12 1.53
N ARG A 102 6.01 17.90 1.02
CA ARG A 102 6.33 16.64 1.71
C ARG A 102 6.85 15.53 0.80
N LEU A 103 7.09 15.87 -0.46
CA LEU A 103 7.63 14.96 -1.47
C LEU A 103 8.62 15.73 -2.34
N PHE A 104 9.87 15.28 -2.42
CA PHE A 104 10.96 15.97 -3.09
C PHE A 104 11.68 15.03 -4.04
N ARG A 105 11.87 15.44 -5.30
CA ARG A 105 12.63 14.69 -6.28
C ARG A 105 14.10 15.08 -6.24
N LEU A 106 14.98 14.12 -6.15
CA LEU A 106 16.42 14.26 -6.35
C LEU A 106 16.73 13.74 -7.75
N VAL A 107 16.51 14.60 -8.76
CA VAL A 107 16.58 14.18 -10.18
C VAL A 107 17.96 13.65 -10.60
N PRO A 108 19.09 14.29 -10.18
CA PRO A 108 20.43 13.77 -10.49
C PRO A 108 20.66 12.35 -9.94
N ASP A 109 20.19 12.10 -8.72
CA ASP A 109 20.38 10.84 -7.98
C ASP A 109 19.31 9.80 -8.32
N ARG A 110 18.32 10.13 -9.16
CA ARG A 110 17.14 9.32 -9.47
C ARG A 110 16.42 8.85 -8.20
N ALA A 111 16.35 9.70 -7.20
CA ALA A 111 15.80 9.40 -5.88
C ALA A 111 14.63 10.33 -5.52
N VAL A 112 13.91 9.95 -4.47
CA VAL A 112 12.79 10.71 -3.91
C VAL A 112 12.91 10.71 -2.39
N ILE A 113 12.85 11.91 -1.79
CA ILE A 113 12.67 12.08 -0.36
C ILE A 113 11.19 12.31 -0.09
N ASN A 114 10.62 11.64 0.90
CA ASN A 114 9.26 11.89 1.34
C ASN A 114 9.12 11.94 2.86
N ARG A 115 8.14 12.75 3.28
CA ARG A 115 7.66 12.81 4.66
C ARG A 115 6.13 12.80 4.68
N MET A 116 5.51 11.86 3.98
CA MET A 116 4.07 11.85 3.71
C MET A 116 3.19 11.71 4.97
N GLY A 117 3.56 10.85 5.94
CA GLY A 117 2.83 10.70 7.21
C GLY A 117 1.49 9.99 7.07
N PHE A 118 1.41 8.96 6.22
CA PHE A 118 0.22 8.11 6.01
C PHE A 118 -1.06 8.86 5.66
N ASN A 119 -0.97 9.86 4.77
CA ASN A 119 -2.17 10.57 4.29
C ASN A 119 -3.12 9.59 3.59
N ASN A 120 -4.32 9.41 4.15
CA ASN A 120 -5.33 8.49 3.64
C ASN A 120 -6.73 8.82 4.16
N ALA A 121 -7.76 8.27 3.52
CA ALA A 121 -9.16 8.53 3.83
C ALA A 121 -9.74 7.62 4.91
N GLY A 122 -8.92 6.83 5.60
CA GLY A 122 -9.30 5.93 6.68
C GLY A 122 -9.85 4.58 6.22
N ALA A 123 -9.94 3.65 7.20
CA ALA A 123 -10.33 2.26 6.95
C ALA A 123 -11.76 2.15 6.40
N ASP A 124 -12.71 2.96 6.87
CA ASP A 124 -14.10 2.90 6.39
C ASP A 124 -14.25 3.26 4.92
N ALA A 125 -13.54 4.30 4.47
CA ALA A 125 -13.54 4.71 3.07
C ALA A 125 -12.86 3.66 2.17
N ALA A 126 -11.76 3.08 2.64
CA ALA A 126 -11.06 2.01 1.94
C ALA A 126 -11.92 0.74 1.86
N ALA A 127 -12.56 0.33 2.95
CA ALA A 127 -13.45 -0.82 3.00
C ALA A 127 -14.59 -0.71 1.98
N LYS A 128 -15.26 0.46 1.91
CA LYS A 128 -16.32 0.71 0.92
C LYS A 128 -15.82 0.53 -0.52
N ARG A 129 -14.61 1.01 -0.84
CA ARG A 129 -14.01 0.90 -2.18
C ARG A 129 -13.61 -0.54 -2.50
N LEU A 130 -12.97 -1.22 -1.55
CA LEU A 130 -12.56 -2.62 -1.69
C LEU A 130 -13.78 -3.54 -1.82
N ALA A 131 -14.84 -3.36 -1.04
CA ALA A 131 -16.08 -4.12 -1.15
C ALA A 131 -16.71 -3.98 -2.56
N LYS A 132 -16.74 -2.74 -3.10
CA LYS A 132 -17.21 -2.50 -4.48
C LYS A 132 -16.31 -3.20 -5.51
N LEU A 133 -15.00 -3.21 -5.28
CA LEU A 133 -14.03 -3.86 -6.14
C LEU A 133 -14.22 -5.39 -6.12
N ARG A 134 -14.38 -6.00 -4.94
CA ARG A 134 -14.55 -7.45 -4.76
C ARG A 134 -15.80 -8.01 -5.45
N ARG A 135 -16.89 -7.24 -5.52
CA ARG A 135 -18.09 -7.63 -6.29
C ARG A 135 -17.79 -7.92 -7.76
N ARG A 136 -16.72 -7.37 -8.31
CA ARG A 136 -16.29 -7.56 -9.71
C ARG A 136 -15.25 -8.67 -9.87
N ARG A 137 -14.94 -9.41 -8.81
CA ARG A 137 -14.01 -10.55 -8.77
C ARG A 137 -12.67 -10.23 -9.49
N PRO A 138 -11.89 -9.26 -9.01
CA PRO A 138 -10.59 -8.96 -9.62
C PRO A 138 -9.68 -10.19 -9.57
N ARG A 139 -8.90 -10.41 -10.62
CA ARG A 139 -7.94 -11.53 -10.67
C ARG A 139 -6.63 -11.18 -9.94
N THR A 140 -6.28 -9.89 -9.85
CA THR A 140 -5.06 -9.47 -9.17
C THR A 140 -5.18 -9.68 -7.67
N VAL A 141 -4.09 -10.09 -7.04
CA VAL A 141 -3.98 -10.18 -5.58
C VAL A 141 -4.01 -8.76 -5.00
N ILE A 142 -4.80 -8.56 -3.97
CA ILE A 142 -4.95 -7.27 -3.28
C ILE A 142 -4.39 -7.41 -1.87
N GLY A 143 -3.22 -6.80 -1.64
CA GLY A 143 -2.69 -6.57 -0.31
C GLY A 143 -3.28 -5.30 0.30
N VAL A 144 -3.48 -5.30 1.61
CA VAL A 144 -3.86 -4.10 2.35
C VAL A 144 -2.83 -3.83 3.43
N ASN A 145 -2.15 -2.70 3.31
CA ASN A 145 -1.17 -2.25 4.28
C ASN A 145 -1.87 -1.35 5.31
N ILE A 146 -1.75 -1.69 6.59
CA ILE A 146 -2.36 -0.97 7.69
C ILE A 146 -1.29 -0.38 8.61
N GLY A 147 -1.57 0.79 9.18
CA GLY A 147 -0.65 1.49 10.08
C GLY A 147 -1.40 2.24 11.18
N LYS A 148 -0.66 2.62 12.22
CA LYS A 148 -1.18 3.38 13.35
C LYS A 148 -1.66 4.77 12.92
N SER A 149 -2.85 5.15 13.34
CA SER A 149 -3.35 6.53 13.21
C SER A 149 -2.49 7.50 14.02
N ARG A 150 -2.22 8.67 13.45
CA ARG A 150 -1.32 9.66 14.07
C ARG A 150 -1.81 10.16 15.43
N VAL A 151 -3.13 10.34 15.54
CA VAL A 151 -3.78 10.87 16.75
C VAL A 151 -3.90 9.84 17.88
N VAL A 152 -3.60 8.58 17.60
CA VAL A 152 -3.63 7.50 18.59
C VAL A 152 -2.26 7.39 19.24
N GLU A 153 -2.20 7.36 20.54
CA GLU A 153 -0.97 7.14 21.29
C GLU A 153 -0.41 5.73 21.09
N VAL A 154 0.90 5.55 21.32
CA VAL A 154 1.59 4.29 21.05
C VAL A 154 1.01 3.14 21.90
N GLU A 155 0.63 3.43 23.13
CA GLU A 155 0.05 2.48 24.08
C GLU A 155 -1.30 1.91 23.58
N ASN A 156 -2.02 2.68 22.77
CA ASN A 156 -3.30 2.30 22.18
C ASN A 156 -3.17 1.79 20.73
N ALA A 157 -1.94 1.64 20.23
CA ALA A 157 -1.68 1.24 18.85
C ALA A 157 -2.36 -0.08 18.48
N THR A 158 -2.30 -1.08 19.36
CA THR A 158 -2.89 -2.40 19.11
C THR A 158 -4.39 -2.30 18.77
N ALA A 159 -5.16 -1.53 19.54
CA ALA A 159 -6.60 -1.35 19.29
C ALA A 159 -6.86 -0.67 17.93
N ASP A 160 -6.04 0.30 17.54
CA ASP A 160 -6.14 1.01 16.27
C ASP A 160 -5.83 0.10 15.07
N TYR A 161 -4.78 -0.75 15.17
CA TYR A 161 -4.49 -1.78 14.15
C TYR A 161 -5.60 -2.82 14.05
N VAL A 162 -6.13 -3.30 15.18
CA VAL A 162 -7.23 -4.26 15.24
C VAL A 162 -8.48 -3.68 14.58
N ALA A 163 -8.82 -2.41 14.84
CA ALA A 163 -9.94 -1.74 14.19
C ALA A 163 -9.81 -1.68 12.68
N SER A 164 -8.59 -1.43 12.17
CA SER A 164 -8.30 -1.48 10.73
C SER A 164 -8.39 -2.91 10.18
N ALA A 165 -7.78 -3.89 10.87
CA ALA A 165 -7.76 -5.29 10.45
C ALA A 165 -9.16 -5.89 10.35
N THR A 166 -10.00 -5.69 11.37
CA THR A 166 -11.38 -6.19 11.39
C THR A 166 -12.18 -5.73 10.17
N LYS A 167 -11.99 -4.47 9.74
CA LYS A 167 -12.71 -3.91 8.59
C LYS A 167 -12.15 -4.35 7.24
N LEU A 168 -10.84 -4.54 7.15
CA LEU A 168 -10.14 -4.65 5.87
C LEU A 168 -9.71 -6.09 5.53
N ALA A 169 -9.46 -6.96 6.52
CA ALA A 169 -9.05 -8.34 6.29
C ALA A 169 -10.05 -9.13 5.42
N PRO A 170 -11.38 -9.05 5.62
CA PRO A 170 -12.33 -9.78 4.77
C PRO A 170 -12.33 -9.31 3.30
N LEU A 171 -11.69 -8.18 3.03
CA LEU A 171 -11.63 -7.56 1.70
C LEU A 171 -10.25 -7.65 1.06
N ALA A 172 -9.26 -8.20 1.76
CA ALA A 172 -7.87 -8.35 1.34
C ALA A 172 -7.57 -9.82 1.00
N ASP A 173 -6.56 -10.04 0.15
CA ASP A 173 -5.97 -11.38 -0.03
C ASP A 173 -4.82 -11.59 0.97
N TYR A 174 -4.21 -10.51 1.48
CA TYR A 174 -3.30 -10.49 2.63
C TYR A 174 -3.33 -9.11 3.30
N LEU A 175 -2.97 -9.06 4.58
CA LEU A 175 -2.70 -7.83 5.31
C LEU A 175 -1.19 -7.66 5.51
N ALA A 176 -0.73 -6.39 5.51
CA ALA A 176 0.63 -6.02 5.90
C ALA A 176 0.58 -5.00 7.04
N VAL A 177 1.06 -5.38 8.20
CA VAL A 177 1.20 -4.51 9.38
C VAL A 177 2.45 -3.65 9.21
N ASN A 178 2.29 -2.35 9.06
CA ASN A 178 3.38 -1.42 8.82
C ASN A 178 3.83 -0.74 10.09
N VAL A 179 4.98 -1.18 10.63
CA VAL A 179 5.65 -0.57 11.78
C VAL A 179 6.95 0.16 11.40
N SER A 180 7.19 0.36 10.09
CA SER A 180 8.49 0.79 9.57
C SER A 180 8.62 2.29 9.31
N SER A 181 7.51 3.07 9.28
CA SER A 181 7.55 4.45 8.82
C SER A 181 8.27 5.38 9.82
N PRO A 182 9.28 6.14 9.39
CA PRO A 182 9.91 7.17 10.23
C PRO A 182 9.06 8.44 10.33
N ASN A 183 8.02 8.56 9.51
CA ASN A 183 7.21 9.77 9.36
C ASN A 183 5.99 9.82 10.30
N THR A 184 5.86 8.83 11.17
CA THR A 184 4.81 8.73 12.20
C THR A 184 5.48 8.63 13.57
N PRO A 185 5.24 9.57 14.49
CA PRO A 185 5.89 9.57 15.80
C PRO A 185 5.68 8.25 16.56
N GLY A 186 6.75 7.73 17.16
CA GLY A 186 6.74 6.52 17.99
C GLY A 186 6.51 5.21 17.23
N LEU A 187 6.21 5.23 15.92
CA LEU A 187 5.83 4.02 15.19
C LEU A 187 6.94 2.96 15.16
N ARG A 188 8.19 3.37 14.94
CA ARG A 188 9.33 2.44 14.89
C ARG A 188 9.60 1.75 16.23
N GLY A 189 9.23 2.37 17.35
CA GLY A 189 9.30 1.72 18.67
C GLY A 189 8.42 0.48 18.81
N LEU A 190 7.41 0.33 17.95
CA LEU A 190 6.58 -0.88 17.87
C LEU A 190 7.31 -2.10 17.28
N GLN A 191 8.50 -1.94 16.72
CA GLN A 191 9.30 -3.04 16.17
C GLN A 191 10.02 -3.87 17.26
N ALA A 192 10.15 -3.34 18.47
CA ALA A 192 10.66 -4.12 19.60
C ALA A 192 9.77 -5.35 19.83
N VAL A 193 10.38 -6.51 19.97
CA VAL A 193 9.69 -7.82 20.00
C VAL A 193 8.61 -7.87 21.09
N GLU A 194 8.89 -7.27 22.26
CA GLU A 194 7.98 -7.22 23.41
C GLU A 194 6.68 -6.48 23.09
N THR A 195 6.75 -5.50 22.21
CA THR A 195 5.59 -4.69 21.76
C THR A 195 4.96 -5.29 20.50
N LEU A 196 5.80 -5.77 19.57
CA LEU A 196 5.37 -6.27 18.27
C LEU A 196 4.61 -7.59 18.40
N ALA A 197 5.09 -8.53 19.19
CA ALA A 197 4.49 -9.85 19.29
C ALA A 197 3.04 -9.82 19.79
N PRO A 198 2.68 -9.11 20.89
CA PRO A 198 1.27 -9.00 21.30
C PRO A 198 0.40 -8.25 20.30
N LEU A 199 0.94 -7.21 19.64
CA LEU A 199 0.23 -6.49 18.57
C LEU A 199 -0.10 -7.42 17.39
N LEU A 200 0.88 -8.19 16.91
CA LEU A 200 0.68 -9.12 15.79
C LEU A 200 -0.31 -10.23 16.13
N ARG A 201 -0.31 -10.76 17.35
CA ARG A 201 -1.29 -11.75 17.82
C ARG A 201 -2.71 -11.16 17.75
N ALA A 202 -2.92 -10.00 18.32
CA ALA A 202 -4.24 -9.33 18.31
C ALA A 202 -4.73 -9.02 16.90
N VAL A 203 -3.83 -8.56 16.03
CA VAL A 203 -4.16 -8.30 14.60
C VAL A 203 -4.44 -9.61 13.87
N LYS A 204 -3.70 -10.69 14.14
CA LYS A 204 -3.92 -12.01 13.53
C LYS A 204 -5.27 -12.59 13.92
N ASP A 205 -5.66 -12.45 15.19
CA ASP A 205 -6.97 -12.89 15.67
C ASP A 205 -8.09 -12.14 14.94
N ALA A 206 -7.94 -10.82 14.79
CA ALA A 206 -8.90 -9.99 14.06
C ALA A 206 -8.93 -10.27 12.54
N ALA A 207 -7.79 -10.66 11.96
CA ALA A 207 -7.66 -10.98 10.53
C ALA A 207 -8.18 -12.39 10.17
N GLY A 208 -8.33 -13.28 11.15
CA GLY A 208 -8.80 -14.65 10.94
C GLY A 208 -7.90 -15.45 10.00
N SER A 209 -8.48 -15.96 8.91
CA SER A 209 -7.74 -16.76 7.91
C SER A 209 -6.91 -15.93 6.93
N THR A 210 -7.07 -14.60 6.90
CA THR A 210 -6.31 -13.75 6.00
C THR A 210 -4.81 -13.80 6.33
N PRO A 211 -3.92 -14.10 5.37
CA PRO A 211 -2.48 -14.06 5.57
C PRO A 211 -2.01 -12.71 6.13
N LEU A 212 -1.13 -12.74 7.12
CA LEU A 212 -0.58 -11.56 7.78
C LEU A 212 0.92 -11.46 7.51
N LEU A 213 1.35 -10.31 7.07
CA LEU A 213 2.75 -9.91 6.90
C LEU A 213 3.08 -8.76 7.85
N VAL A 214 4.34 -8.64 8.23
CA VAL A 214 4.85 -7.47 8.92
C VAL A 214 5.86 -6.75 8.04
N LYS A 215 5.72 -5.43 7.92
CA LYS A 215 6.66 -4.57 7.20
C LYS A 215 7.50 -3.80 8.19
N ILE A 216 8.76 -4.22 8.32
CA ILE A 216 9.77 -3.63 9.18
C ILE A 216 10.62 -2.59 8.45
N ALA A 217 11.39 -1.80 9.18
CA ALA A 217 12.33 -0.82 8.62
C ALA A 217 13.53 -1.54 7.96
N PRO A 218 14.04 -1.01 6.83
CA PRO A 218 15.13 -1.67 6.09
C PRO A 218 16.51 -1.45 6.72
N ASP A 219 16.60 -0.61 7.74
CA ASP A 219 17.81 -0.17 8.43
C ASP A 219 17.92 -0.74 9.86
N LEU A 220 17.21 -1.84 10.14
CA LEU A 220 17.36 -2.57 11.41
C LEU A 220 18.67 -3.37 11.39
N PRO A 221 19.37 -3.50 12.57
CA PRO A 221 20.46 -4.42 12.73
C PRO A 221 20.03 -5.89 12.54
N ASP A 222 20.96 -6.74 12.11
CA ASP A 222 20.67 -8.16 11.83
C ASP A 222 20.16 -8.91 13.06
N GLU A 223 20.62 -8.53 14.27
CA GLU A 223 20.17 -9.09 15.54
C GLU A 223 18.68 -8.79 15.78
N GLU A 224 18.23 -7.57 15.48
CA GLU A 224 16.82 -7.19 15.60
C GLU A 224 15.95 -7.90 14.57
N ILE A 225 16.44 -8.03 13.33
CA ILE A 225 15.73 -8.77 12.27
C ILE A 225 15.56 -10.25 12.65
N THR A 226 16.61 -10.84 13.27
CA THR A 226 16.58 -12.24 13.71
C THR A 226 15.63 -12.46 14.89
N ALA A 227 15.46 -11.46 15.75
CA ALA A 227 14.58 -11.52 16.91
C ALA A 227 13.10 -11.35 16.55
N ILE A 228 12.78 -10.68 15.44
CA ILE A 228 11.41 -10.48 14.92
C ILE A 228 10.93 -11.73 14.18
#